data_1f86eaa0439855d11ddae5d134d38f21
#
_entry.id   1f86eaa0439855d11ddae5d134d38f21
#
_cell.length_a   1.000
_cell.length_b   1.000
_cell.length_c   1.000
_cell.angle_alpha   90.00
_cell.angle_beta   90.00
_cell.angle_gamma   90.00
#
_symmetry.space_group_name_H-M   'P 1'
#
loop_
_entity.id
_entity.type
_entity.pdbx_description
1 polymer ?
#
loop_
_entity_poly.entity_id
_entity_poly.type
_entity_poly.pdbx_seq_one_letter_code
_entity_poly.pdbx_strand_id
1 'polypeptide(L)'
;MVWMTVFHFCFDLSYFKVIVEDFYRDPFWTWQRSSIVSLFLLCAGMGQAVALAQGQTAYRFWRRWGQVMACALLVSIGSWFMYPRSFISFGVLHGMALMLILVRFGFSRLPTAALWGLGAVAVALPFFIAHPFFDTRTTNWVGLVTRKPLTEDFVPILPWLGPMLWGCALMRIEAVRAWMQRPLLPGVRPLSVMGRWSLSYYMLHQPVMLGALMAARHFGWL
;
A
#
# COMPACT_ATOMS: atom_id res chain seq x y z
N MET A 1 -5.63 7.86 3.25
CA MET A 1 -5.85 7.49 4.68
C MET A 1 -7.35 7.43 5.00
N VAL A 2 -8.13 8.52 4.92
CA VAL A 2 -9.58 8.50 5.24
C VAL A 2 -10.34 7.41 4.47
N TRP A 3 -10.22 7.36 3.16
CA TRP A 3 -10.85 6.32 2.33
C TRP A 3 -10.47 4.89 2.77
N MET A 4 -9.20 4.66 3.04
CA MET A 4 -8.70 3.38 3.57
C MET A 4 -9.37 3.01 4.90
N THR A 5 -9.51 3.99 5.81
CA THR A 5 -10.15 3.76 7.12
C THR A 5 -11.63 3.37 6.95
N VAL A 6 -12.36 4.09 6.11
CA VAL A 6 -13.77 3.77 5.82
C VAL A 6 -13.90 2.38 5.20
N PHE A 7 -13.04 2.04 4.23
CA PHE A 7 -13.03 0.72 3.61
C PHE A 7 -12.79 -0.40 4.64
N HIS A 8 -11.77 -0.24 5.49
CA HIS A 8 -11.46 -1.24 6.52
C HIS A 8 -12.55 -1.32 7.58
N PHE A 9 -13.18 -0.21 7.95
CA PHE A 9 -14.31 -0.24 8.87
C PHE A 9 -15.50 -1.04 8.31
N CYS A 10 -15.85 -0.82 7.04
CA CYS A 10 -16.88 -1.63 6.37
C CYS A 10 -16.48 -3.12 6.28
N PHE A 11 -15.19 -3.40 5.99
CA PHE A 11 -14.66 -4.76 6.00
C PHE A 11 -14.82 -5.43 7.37
N ASP A 12 -14.47 -4.72 8.44
CA ASP A 12 -14.60 -5.21 9.81
C ASP A 12 -16.07 -5.46 10.19
N LEU A 13 -16.99 -4.56 9.81
CA LEU A 13 -18.44 -4.77 10.00
C LEU A 13 -18.94 -6.05 9.31
N SER A 14 -18.43 -6.34 8.10
CA SER A 14 -18.75 -7.59 7.40
C SER A 14 -18.15 -8.80 8.11
N TYR A 15 -16.93 -8.69 8.63
CA TYR A 15 -16.29 -9.74 9.43
C TYR A 15 -17.10 -10.08 10.69
N PHE A 16 -17.64 -9.06 11.38
CA PHE A 16 -18.54 -9.24 12.54
C PHE A 16 -19.98 -9.60 12.16
N LYS A 17 -20.28 -9.76 10.85
CA LYS A 17 -21.63 -10.08 10.31
C LYS A 17 -22.68 -9.02 10.60
N VAL A 18 -22.29 -7.77 10.82
CA VAL A 18 -23.21 -6.63 10.96
C VAL A 18 -23.77 -6.24 9.59
N ILE A 19 -22.96 -6.33 8.54
CA ILE A 19 -23.37 -6.18 7.14
C ILE A 19 -23.01 -7.46 6.37
N VAL A 20 -23.76 -7.74 5.29
CA VAL A 20 -23.53 -8.92 4.44
C VAL A 20 -23.01 -8.45 3.09
N GLU A 21 -21.68 -8.39 2.97
CA GLU A 21 -20.98 -7.91 1.77
C GLU A 21 -19.80 -8.83 1.42
N ASP A 22 -19.57 -9.07 0.12
CA ASP A 22 -18.43 -9.87 -0.36
C ASP A 22 -17.27 -8.98 -0.79
N PHE A 23 -16.40 -8.62 0.15
CA PHE A 23 -15.22 -7.79 -0.08
C PHE A 23 -14.17 -8.42 -1.02
N TYR A 24 -14.29 -9.72 -1.31
CA TYR A 24 -13.31 -10.42 -2.12
C TYR A 24 -13.73 -10.57 -3.59
N ARG A 25 -15.05 -10.67 -3.87
CA ARG A 25 -15.57 -10.95 -5.20
C ARG A 25 -16.36 -9.80 -5.80
N ASP A 26 -17.03 -8.99 -4.97
CA ASP A 26 -17.82 -7.87 -5.47
C ASP A 26 -16.90 -6.83 -6.16
N PRO A 27 -17.20 -6.47 -7.43
CA PRO A 27 -16.42 -5.49 -8.19
C PRO A 27 -16.29 -4.13 -7.50
N PHE A 28 -17.31 -3.68 -6.79
CA PHE A 28 -17.28 -2.41 -6.07
C PHE A 28 -16.19 -2.38 -5.00
N TRP A 29 -16.11 -3.41 -4.15
CA TRP A 29 -15.12 -3.50 -3.08
C TRP A 29 -13.71 -3.80 -3.60
N THR A 30 -13.60 -4.65 -4.61
CA THR A 30 -12.30 -4.97 -5.22
C THR A 30 -11.70 -3.78 -5.95
N TRP A 31 -12.53 -2.96 -6.61
CA TRP A 31 -12.09 -1.71 -7.25
C TRP A 31 -11.63 -0.68 -6.21
N GLN A 32 -12.38 -0.48 -5.12
CA GLN A 32 -11.98 0.43 -4.04
C GLN A 32 -10.63 0.03 -3.43
N ARG A 33 -10.47 -1.25 -3.10
CA ARG A 33 -9.19 -1.78 -2.57
C ARG A 33 -8.03 -1.48 -3.52
N SER A 34 -8.20 -1.77 -4.80
CA SER A 34 -7.17 -1.54 -5.82
C SER A 34 -6.84 -0.05 -5.96
N SER A 35 -7.84 0.82 -5.91
CA SER A 35 -7.66 2.27 -5.96
C SER A 35 -6.93 2.81 -4.73
N ILE A 36 -7.28 2.33 -3.53
CA ILE A 36 -6.63 2.72 -2.28
C ILE A 36 -5.14 2.34 -2.30
N VAL A 37 -4.81 1.10 -2.70
CA VAL A 37 -3.43 0.63 -2.80
C VAL A 37 -2.67 1.41 -3.87
N SER A 38 -3.28 1.66 -5.04
CA SER A 38 -2.67 2.46 -6.11
C SER A 38 -2.32 3.86 -5.64
N LEU A 39 -3.25 4.57 -4.98
CA LEU A 39 -3.01 5.90 -4.42
C LEU A 39 -1.94 5.89 -3.33
N PHE A 40 -1.94 4.87 -2.48
CA PHE A 40 -0.94 4.73 -1.43
C PHE A 40 0.48 4.59 -2.01
N LEU A 41 0.66 3.71 -3.00
CA LEU A 41 1.96 3.49 -3.65
C LEU A 41 2.38 4.67 -4.55
N LEU A 42 1.41 5.32 -5.21
CA LEU A 42 1.66 6.55 -5.94
C LEU A 42 2.21 7.64 -5.01
N CYS A 43 1.57 7.86 -3.86
CA CYS A 43 2.08 8.78 -2.84
C CYS A 43 3.46 8.39 -2.30
N ALA A 44 3.73 7.08 -2.11
CA ALA A 44 5.03 6.59 -1.70
C ALA A 44 6.11 6.89 -2.76
N GLY A 45 5.80 6.71 -4.04
CA GLY A 45 6.65 7.07 -5.16
C GLY A 45 6.93 8.59 -5.23
N MET A 46 5.88 9.41 -5.06
CA MET A 46 6.03 10.87 -4.97
C MET A 46 6.96 11.26 -3.82
N GLY A 47 6.74 10.69 -2.63
CA GLY A 47 7.57 10.93 -1.46
C GLY A 47 9.04 10.54 -1.67
N GLN A 48 9.29 9.41 -2.33
CA GLN A 48 10.64 8.97 -2.67
C GLN A 48 11.32 9.91 -3.67
N ALA A 49 10.60 10.40 -4.68
CA ALA A 49 11.13 11.37 -5.64
C ALA A 49 11.50 12.70 -4.95
N VAL A 50 10.66 13.21 -4.06
CA VAL A 50 10.95 14.40 -3.26
C VAL A 50 12.18 14.19 -2.38
N ALA A 51 12.27 13.06 -1.69
CA ALA A 51 13.39 12.73 -0.83
C ALA A 51 14.73 12.69 -1.61
N LEU A 52 14.72 12.12 -2.80
CA LEU A 52 15.87 12.08 -3.71
C LEU A 52 16.26 13.48 -4.18
N ALA A 53 15.29 14.29 -4.58
CA ALA A 53 15.53 15.69 -5.03
C ALA A 53 16.09 16.57 -3.89
N GLN A 54 15.75 16.27 -2.64
CA GLN A 54 16.28 16.95 -1.45
C GLN A 54 17.61 16.38 -0.95
N GLY A 55 18.26 15.48 -1.69
CA GLY A 55 19.55 14.90 -1.31
C GLY A 55 19.48 13.97 -0.09
N GLN A 56 18.42 13.17 0.04
CA GLN A 56 18.29 12.21 1.14
C GLN A 56 19.54 11.32 1.26
N THR A 57 20.21 11.35 2.41
CA THR A 57 21.36 10.50 2.68
C THR A 57 21.00 9.02 2.76
N ALA A 58 21.97 8.13 2.52
CA ALA A 58 21.78 6.68 2.65
C ALA A 58 21.29 6.29 4.05
N TYR A 59 21.84 6.92 5.09
CA TYR A 59 21.40 6.68 6.48
C TYR A 59 19.92 6.99 6.70
N ARG A 60 19.44 8.16 6.24
CA ARG A 60 18.01 8.54 6.35
C ARG A 60 17.11 7.60 5.58
N PHE A 61 17.56 7.14 4.41
CA PHE A 61 16.82 6.15 3.63
C PHE A 61 16.70 4.83 4.38
N TRP A 62 17.80 4.22 4.80
CA TRP A 62 17.80 2.92 5.47
C TRP A 62 17.06 2.94 6.81
N ARG A 63 17.16 4.05 7.56
CA ARG A 63 16.36 4.24 8.78
C ARG A 63 14.86 4.20 8.48
N ARG A 64 14.41 4.93 7.46
CA ARG A 64 12.98 4.95 7.08
C ARG A 64 12.55 3.62 6.51
N TRP A 65 13.34 3.02 5.66
CA TRP A 65 13.11 1.69 5.11
C TRP A 65 12.99 0.64 6.22
N GLY A 66 13.89 0.64 7.19
CA GLY A 66 13.85 -0.25 8.35
C GLY A 66 12.56 -0.10 9.18
N GLN A 67 12.04 1.12 9.33
CA GLN A 67 10.75 1.35 9.98
C GLN A 67 9.61 0.68 9.20
N VAL A 68 9.58 0.84 7.87
CA VAL A 68 8.56 0.22 7.00
C VAL A 68 8.65 -1.31 7.09
N MET A 69 9.86 -1.87 7.00
CA MET A 69 10.08 -3.31 7.07
C MET A 69 9.71 -3.87 8.46
N ALA A 70 10.07 -3.19 9.54
CA ALA A 70 9.66 -3.59 10.90
C ALA A 70 8.13 -3.61 11.04
N CYS A 71 7.44 -2.59 10.52
CA CYS A 71 5.97 -2.57 10.49
C CYS A 71 5.40 -3.72 9.63
N ALA A 72 6.01 -4.02 8.49
CA ALA A 72 5.61 -5.15 7.64
C ALA A 72 5.70 -6.48 8.40
N LEU A 73 6.81 -6.72 9.10
CA LEU A 73 7.00 -7.92 9.92
C LEU A 73 6.01 -7.99 11.08
N LEU A 74 5.73 -6.87 11.76
CA LEU A 74 4.71 -6.82 12.82
C LEU A 74 3.32 -7.16 12.27
N VAL A 75 2.95 -6.70 11.07
CA VAL A 75 1.69 -7.08 10.41
C VAL A 75 1.66 -8.57 10.10
N SER A 76 2.76 -9.16 9.61
CA SER A 76 2.83 -10.61 9.38
C SER A 76 2.67 -11.40 10.68
N ILE A 77 3.37 -11.01 11.73
CA ILE A 77 3.29 -11.67 13.05
C ILE A 77 1.87 -11.53 13.62
N GLY A 78 1.31 -10.33 13.65
CA GLY A 78 -0.04 -10.09 14.15
C GLY A 78 -1.10 -10.87 13.38
N SER A 79 -1.03 -10.87 12.05
CA SER A 79 -1.96 -11.63 11.20
C SER A 79 -1.79 -13.14 11.33
N TRP A 80 -0.59 -13.63 11.60
CA TRP A 80 -0.36 -15.04 11.89
C TRP A 80 -1.14 -15.52 13.14
N PHE A 81 -1.19 -14.72 14.19
CA PHE A 81 -1.96 -15.06 15.39
C PHE A 81 -3.47 -14.96 15.17
N MET A 82 -3.93 -13.98 14.36
CA MET A 82 -5.36 -13.78 14.12
C MET A 82 -5.91 -14.71 13.02
N TYR A 83 -5.16 -14.91 11.95
CA TYR A 83 -5.57 -15.64 10.74
C TYR A 83 -4.48 -16.63 10.27
N PRO A 84 -4.19 -17.72 11.02
CA PRO A 84 -3.06 -18.61 10.73
C PRO A 84 -3.06 -19.20 9.32
N ARG A 85 -4.28 -19.43 8.75
CA ARG A 85 -4.43 -20.01 7.40
C ARG A 85 -4.25 -18.99 6.27
N SER A 86 -4.57 -17.72 6.53
CA SER A 86 -4.57 -16.61 5.54
C SER A 86 -3.70 -15.43 5.97
N PHE A 87 -2.69 -15.66 6.82
CA PHE A 87 -1.82 -14.59 7.32
C PHE A 87 -1.12 -13.83 6.19
N ILE A 88 -0.79 -12.59 6.45
CA ILE A 88 -0.15 -11.69 5.48
C ILE A 88 1.33 -12.02 5.37
N SER A 89 1.70 -12.81 4.35
CA SER A 89 3.09 -13.14 4.06
C SER A 89 3.77 -12.05 3.20
N PHE A 90 3.02 -11.42 2.31
CA PHE A 90 3.51 -10.35 1.44
C PHE A 90 2.39 -9.32 1.14
N GLY A 91 2.15 -8.43 2.10
CA GLY A 91 1.17 -7.35 1.99
C GLY A 91 1.79 -6.03 1.52
N VAL A 92 0.99 -4.96 1.57
CA VAL A 92 1.33 -3.63 1.04
C VAL A 92 2.64 -3.06 1.59
N LEU A 93 2.94 -3.24 2.88
CA LEU A 93 4.20 -2.74 3.46
C LEU A 93 5.42 -3.53 2.99
N HIS A 94 5.29 -4.86 2.76
CA HIS A 94 6.35 -5.68 2.19
C HIS A 94 6.65 -5.25 0.75
N GLY A 95 5.60 -5.16 -0.07
CA GLY A 95 5.70 -4.68 -1.45
C GLY A 95 6.32 -3.30 -1.51
N MET A 96 5.85 -2.36 -0.67
CA MET A 96 6.40 -1.01 -0.59
C MET A 96 7.87 -1.00 -0.20
N ALA A 97 8.29 -1.79 0.80
CA ALA A 97 9.69 -1.87 1.22
C ALA A 97 10.60 -2.31 0.07
N LEU A 98 10.22 -3.36 -0.66
CA LEU A 98 10.98 -3.84 -1.80
C LEU A 98 10.98 -2.83 -2.96
N MET A 99 9.81 -2.27 -3.29
CA MET A 99 9.69 -1.27 -4.35
C MET A 99 10.48 0.01 -4.05
N LEU A 100 10.59 0.44 -2.78
CA LEU A 100 11.44 1.58 -2.39
C LEU A 100 12.93 1.35 -2.73
N ILE A 101 13.43 0.13 -2.53
CA ILE A 101 14.80 -0.25 -2.92
C ILE A 101 14.93 -0.19 -4.45
N LEU A 102 14.00 -0.83 -5.18
CA LEU A 102 14.01 -0.84 -6.64
C LEU A 102 13.99 0.59 -7.22
N VAL A 103 13.13 1.45 -6.70
CA VAL A 103 13.03 2.85 -7.15
C VAL A 103 14.33 3.59 -6.85
N ARG A 104 14.87 3.48 -5.64
CA ARG A 104 16.06 4.24 -5.24
C ARG A 104 17.30 3.85 -6.03
N PHE A 105 17.55 2.57 -6.19
CA PHE A 105 18.80 2.07 -6.76
C PHE A 105 18.67 1.68 -8.24
N GLY A 106 17.50 1.25 -8.69
CA GLY A 106 17.25 0.82 -10.07
C GLY A 106 16.67 1.92 -10.96
N PHE A 107 15.61 2.58 -10.52
CA PHE A 107 14.81 3.44 -11.40
C PHE A 107 15.03 4.95 -11.20
N SER A 108 15.69 5.38 -10.12
CA SER A 108 15.83 6.80 -9.79
C SER A 108 16.55 7.65 -10.84
N ARG A 109 17.45 7.03 -11.61
CA ARG A 109 18.26 7.71 -12.64
C ARG A 109 17.63 7.67 -14.03
N LEU A 110 16.56 6.91 -14.24
CA LEU A 110 15.90 6.78 -15.53
C LEU A 110 15.20 8.09 -15.92
N PRO A 111 15.07 8.41 -17.21
CA PRO A 111 14.30 9.55 -17.68
C PRO A 111 12.80 9.39 -17.35
N THR A 112 12.10 10.52 -17.25
CA THR A 112 10.67 10.53 -16.86
C THR A 112 9.80 9.69 -17.79
N ALA A 113 10.05 9.73 -19.10
CA ALA A 113 9.35 8.92 -20.08
C ALA A 113 9.52 7.41 -19.82
N ALA A 114 10.72 6.97 -19.43
CA ALA A 114 10.97 5.57 -19.07
C ALA A 114 10.20 5.16 -17.80
N LEU A 115 10.06 6.03 -16.81
CA LEU A 115 9.25 5.74 -15.61
C LEU A 115 7.76 5.56 -15.95
N TRP A 116 7.22 6.38 -16.88
CA TRP A 116 5.85 6.23 -17.37
C TRP A 116 5.68 4.91 -18.13
N GLY A 117 6.60 4.60 -19.06
CA GLY A 117 6.55 3.38 -19.86
C GLY A 117 6.72 2.11 -19.02
N LEU A 118 7.73 2.07 -18.14
CA LEU A 118 7.95 0.92 -17.25
C LEU A 118 6.80 0.76 -16.25
N GLY A 119 6.22 1.85 -15.78
CA GLY A 119 5.01 1.81 -14.96
C GLY A 119 3.83 1.18 -15.70
N ALA A 120 3.61 1.55 -16.96
CA ALA A 120 2.57 0.95 -17.79
C ALA A 120 2.84 -0.54 -18.05
N VAL A 121 4.08 -0.91 -18.35
CA VAL A 121 4.49 -2.31 -18.51
C VAL A 121 4.26 -3.09 -17.22
N ALA A 122 4.64 -2.55 -16.07
CA ALA A 122 4.44 -3.20 -14.78
C ALA A 122 2.96 -3.47 -14.48
N VAL A 123 2.08 -2.54 -14.85
CA VAL A 123 0.62 -2.72 -14.69
C VAL A 123 0.07 -3.74 -15.70
N ALA A 124 0.53 -3.70 -16.93
CA ALA A 124 0.00 -4.54 -18.02
C ALA A 124 0.49 -6.00 -17.95
N LEU A 125 1.73 -6.22 -17.50
CA LEU A 125 2.40 -7.52 -17.61
C LEU A 125 1.61 -8.69 -16.99
N PRO A 126 0.99 -8.58 -15.80
CA PRO A 126 0.22 -9.67 -15.21
C PRO A 126 -1.04 -10.08 -16.00
N PHE A 127 -1.51 -9.25 -16.93
CA PHE A 127 -2.66 -9.61 -17.78
C PHE A 127 -2.25 -10.51 -18.94
N PHE A 128 -0.96 -10.53 -19.31
CA PHE A 128 -0.43 -11.31 -20.43
C PHE A 128 0.40 -12.50 -19.98
N ILE A 129 1.01 -12.42 -18.80
CA ILE A 129 1.93 -13.42 -18.27
C ILE A 129 1.49 -13.85 -16.89
N ALA A 130 1.15 -15.11 -16.75
CA ALA A 130 0.95 -15.77 -15.47
C ALA A 130 1.54 -17.19 -15.56
N HIS A 131 2.23 -17.66 -14.51
CA HIS A 131 2.86 -18.97 -14.53
C HIS A 131 2.78 -19.65 -13.15
N PRO A 132 2.49 -20.97 -13.07
CA PRO A 132 2.34 -21.71 -11.81
C PRO A 132 3.57 -21.66 -10.90
N PHE A 133 4.75 -21.40 -11.44
CA PHE A 133 5.97 -21.17 -10.66
C PHE A 133 5.80 -20.05 -9.61
N PHE A 134 4.99 -19.04 -9.92
CA PHE A 134 4.72 -17.91 -9.03
C PHE A 134 3.59 -18.15 -8.03
N ASP A 135 2.96 -19.32 -8.01
CA ASP A 135 1.85 -19.60 -7.09
C ASP A 135 2.32 -20.00 -5.67
N THR A 136 3.62 -20.18 -5.46
CA THR A 136 4.17 -20.53 -4.14
C THR A 136 4.37 -19.29 -3.26
N ARG A 137 4.39 -19.46 -1.93
CA ARG A 137 4.64 -18.35 -0.99
C ARG A 137 6.01 -17.69 -1.16
N THR A 138 6.98 -18.41 -1.69
CA THR A 138 8.36 -17.93 -1.91
C THR A 138 8.53 -17.16 -3.22
N THR A 139 7.59 -17.25 -4.15
CA THR A 139 7.70 -16.65 -5.49
C THR A 139 6.55 -15.70 -5.83
N ASN A 140 5.41 -15.78 -5.13
CA ASN A 140 4.22 -15.00 -5.44
C ASN A 140 4.40 -13.48 -5.28
N TRP A 141 5.40 -13.04 -4.52
CA TRP A 141 5.73 -11.63 -4.35
C TRP A 141 6.07 -10.90 -5.67
N VAL A 142 6.41 -11.64 -6.72
CA VAL A 142 6.64 -11.09 -8.07
C VAL A 142 5.34 -10.56 -8.67
N GLY A 143 4.21 -11.30 -8.52
CA GLY A 143 2.88 -10.89 -8.98
C GLY A 143 2.40 -11.51 -10.28
N LEU A 144 3.11 -12.51 -10.81
CA LEU A 144 2.74 -13.25 -12.04
C LEU A 144 2.01 -14.57 -11.70
N VAL A 145 1.20 -14.55 -10.65
CA VAL A 145 0.47 -15.71 -10.15
C VAL A 145 -0.67 -16.12 -11.08
N THR A 146 -0.95 -17.42 -11.18
CA THR A 146 -2.12 -17.92 -11.91
C THR A 146 -3.38 -17.88 -11.05
N ARG A 147 -3.20 -17.93 -9.71
CA ARG A 147 -4.28 -17.86 -8.72
C ARG A 147 -3.88 -16.95 -7.58
N LYS A 148 -4.79 -16.07 -7.18
CA LYS A 148 -4.54 -15.22 -6.02
C LYS A 148 -4.31 -16.10 -4.77
N PRO A 149 -3.20 -15.91 -4.03
CA PRO A 149 -2.94 -16.66 -2.81
C PRO A 149 -3.98 -16.36 -1.74
N LEU A 150 -4.23 -17.35 -0.88
CA LEU A 150 -5.10 -17.18 0.29
C LEU A 150 -4.36 -16.35 1.34
N THR A 151 -4.65 -15.07 1.41
CA THR A 151 -4.06 -14.13 2.36
C THR A 151 -4.96 -12.90 2.50
N GLU A 152 -4.95 -12.27 3.67
CA GLU A 152 -5.76 -11.08 3.96
C GLU A 152 -5.27 -9.82 3.21
N ASP A 153 -3.97 -9.72 2.94
CA ASP A 153 -3.40 -8.66 2.11
C ASP A 153 -2.37 -9.23 1.14
N PHE A 154 -2.47 -8.85 -0.14
CA PHE A 154 -1.57 -9.30 -1.19
C PHE A 154 -1.25 -8.14 -2.14
N VAL A 155 -0.04 -7.61 -2.01
CA VAL A 155 0.45 -6.50 -2.83
C VAL A 155 1.84 -6.85 -3.38
N PRO A 156 1.91 -7.72 -4.41
CA PRO A 156 3.16 -8.11 -5.06
C PRO A 156 3.79 -6.94 -5.83
N ILE A 157 4.98 -7.14 -6.36
CA ILE A 157 5.66 -6.10 -7.16
C ILE A 157 4.85 -5.74 -8.39
N LEU A 158 4.38 -6.71 -9.15
CA LEU A 158 3.51 -6.51 -10.30
C LEU A 158 2.05 -6.80 -9.91
N PRO A 159 1.12 -5.91 -10.24
CA PRO A 159 1.22 -4.67 -11.02
C PRO A 159 1.64 -3.42 -10.22
N TRP A 160 1.85 -3.51 -8.92
CA TRP A 160 1.86 -2.39 -7.98
C TRP A 160 3.09 -1.47 -8.07
N LEU A 161 4.17 -1.94 -8.69
CA LEU A 161 5.31 -1.08 -9.02
C LEU A 161 4.92 0.06 -10.00
N GLY A 162 3.91 -0.18 -10.84
CA GLY A 162 3.45 0.81 -11.81
C GLY A 162 3.00 2.12 -11.17
N PRO A 163 1.99 2.14 -10.29
CA PRO A 163 1.58 3.34 -9.55
C PRO A 163 2.73 4.03 -8.82
N MET A 164 3.67 3.27 -8.24
CA MET A 164 4.83 3.86 -7.56
C MET A 164 5.78 4.57 -8.52
N LEU A 165 6.07 3.99 -9.69
CA LEU A 165 6.88 4.64 -10.74
C LEU A 165 6.18 5.88 -11.30
N TRP A 166 4.86 5.82 -11.49
CA TRP A 166 4.08 6.99 -11.91
C TRP A 166 4.10 8.11 -10.88
N GLY A 167 4.06 7.79 -9.59
CA GLY A 167 4.26 8.76 -8.52
C GLY A 167 5.62 9.46 -8.61
N CYS A 168 6.69 8.70 -8.87
CA CYS A 168 8.02 9.26 -9.11
C CYS A 168 8.06 10.15 -10.36
N ALA A 169 7.43 9.73 -11.45
CA ALA A 169 7.36 10.49 -12.70
C ALA A 169 6.59 11.80 -12.53
N LEU A 170 5.45 11.76 -11.82
CA LEU A 170 4.61 12.94 -11.54
C LEU A 170 5.40 14.05 -10.83
N MET A 171 6.22 13.71 -9.83
CA MET A 171 7.00 14.70 -9.09
C MET A 171 8.17 15.30 -9.87
N ARG A 172 8.46 14.81 -11.06
CA ARG A 172 9.42 15.43 -11.99
C ARG A 172 8.78 16.46 -12.90
N ILE A 173 7.46 16.48 -12.98
CA ILE A 173 6.70 17.51 -13.72
C ILE A 173 6.64 18.77 -12.87
N GLU A 174 7.21 19.85 -13.39
CA GLU A 174 7.34 21.12 -12.65
C GLU A 174 5.98 21.68 -12.21
N ALA A 175 4.99 21.65 -13.07
CA ALA A 175 3.63 22.09 -12.75
C ALA A 175 3.01 21.33 -11.57
N VAL A 176 3.22 20.00 -11.49
CA VAL A 176 2.76 19.16 -10.38
C VAL A 176 3.50 19.54 -9.10
N ARG A 177 4.82 19.67 -9.17
CA ARG A 177 5.65 20.06 -8.03
C ARG A 177 5.30 21.45 -7.50
N ALA A 178 5.11 22.42 -8.37
CA ALA A 178 4.69 23.77 -8.01
C ALA A 178 3.29 23.78 -7.38
N TRP A 179 2.36 22.98 -7.90
CA TRP A 179 1.03 22.84 -7.32
C TRP A 179 1.08 22.23 -5.91
N MET A 180 1.90 21.21 -5.69
CA MET A 180 2.07 20.55 -4.39
C MET A 180 2.75 21.43 -3.34
N GLN A 181 3.48 22.48 -3.74
CA GLN A 181 4.13 23.42 -2.84
C GLN A 181 3.22 24.58 -2.41
N ARG A 182 2.01 24.68 -2.97
CA ARG A 182 1.06 25.72 -2.59
C ARG A 182 0.68 25.63 -1.12
N PRO A 183 0.39 26.75 -0.47
CA PRO A 183 -0.11 26.78 0.89
C PRO A 183 -1.38 25.92 1.02
N LEU A 184 -1.46 25.16 2.12
CA LEU A 184 -2.64 24.35 2.39
C LEU A 184 -3.84 25.27 2.66
N LEU A 185 -5.00 24.90 2.11
CA LEU A 185 -6.26 25.58 2.41
C LEU A 185 -6.57 25.50 3.92
N PRO A 186 -7.20 26.55 4.48
CA PRO A 186 -7.73 26.49 5.84
C PRO A 186 -8.64 25.26 6.00
N GLY A 187 -8.47 24.49 7.07
CA GLY A 187 -9.27 23.29 7.35
C GLY A 187 -8.62 21.96 6.93
N VAL A 188 -7.64 21.92 6.01
CA VAL A 188 -6.95 20.66 5.64
C VAL A 188 -5.75 20.33 6.53
N ARG A 189 -5.44 21.16 7.53
CA ARG A 189 -4.35 20.91 8.48
C ARG A 189 -4.44 19.54 9.18
N PRO A 190 -5.58 19.05 9.67
CA PRO A 190 -5.69 17.73 10.27
C PRO A 190 -5.27 16.60 9.31
N LEU A 191 -5.66 16.69 8.03
CA LEU A 191 -5.28 15.72 7.00
C LEU A 191 -3.76 15.72 6.75
N SER A 192 -3.12 16.88 6.82
CA SER A 192 -1.65 16.99 6.68
C SER A 192 -0.92 16.36 7.86
N VAL A 193 -1.46 16.47 9.08
CA VAL A 193 -0.93 15.78 10.26
C VAL A 193 -1.05 14.26 10.10
N MET A 194 -2.22 13.76 9.69
CA MET A 194 -2.39 12.33 9.35
C MET A 194 -1.36 11.86 8.31
N GLY A 195 -1.10 12.68 7.30
CA GLY A 195 -0.10 12.37 6.27
C GLY A 195 1.33 12.27 6.81
N ARG A 196 1.71 13.13 7.76
CA ARG A 196 3.04 13.06 8.41
C ARG A 196 3.22 11.80 9.24
N TRP A 197 2.17 11.36 9.92
CA TRP A 197 2.15 10.16 10.76
C TRP A 197 1.55 8.94 10.05
N SER A 198 1.61 8.93 8.71
CA SER A 198 0.93 7.94 7.87
C SER A 198 1.25 6.49 8.25
N LEU A 199 2.50 6.17 8.58
CA LEU A 199 2.89 4.82 8.97
C LEU A 199 2.30 4.43 10.34
N SER A 200 2.37 5.31 11.33
CA SER A 200 1.78 5.07 12.65
C SER A 200 0.26 4.95 12.56
N TYR A 201 -0.38 5.82 11.78
CA TYR A 201 -1.82 5.73 11.51
C TYR A 201 -2.18 4.40 10.84
N TYR A 202 -1.42 4.00 9.80
CA TYR A 202 -1.61 2.72 9.13
C TYR A 202 -1.51 1.53 10.09
N MET A 203 -0.57 1.55 11.03
CA MET A 203 -0.39 0.47 11.99
C MET A 203 -1.47 0.43 13.08
N LEU A 204 -2.01 1.58 13.47
CA LEU A 204 -2.93 1.67 14.61
C LEU A 204 -4.40 1.63 14.24
N HIS A 205 -4.80 2.06 13.03
CA HIS A 205 -6.22 2.18 12.68
C HIS A 205 -6.97 0.85 12.77
N GLN A 206 -6.40 -0.23 12.23
CA GLN A 206 -7.05 -1.55 12.24
C GLN A 206 -7.17 -2.15 13.66
N PRO A 207 -6.09 -2.23 14.48
CA PRO A 207 -6.22 -2.69 15.86
C PRO A 207 -7.22 -1.88 16.69
N VAL A 208 -7.27 -0.56 16.51
CA VAL A 208 -8.22 0.31 17.23
C VAL A 208 -9.66 0.03 16.80
N MET A 209 -9.93 -0.09 15.50
CA MET A 209 -11.28 -0.38 14.99
C MET A 209 -11.76 -1.77 15.41
N LEU A 210 -10.92 -2.78 15.24
CA LEU A 210 -11.25 -4.14 15.68
C LEU A 210 -11.47 -4.22 17.18
N GLY A 211 -10.61 -3.58 17.98
CA GLY A 211 -10.76 -3.52 19.43
C GLY A 211 -12.07 -2.86 19.85
N ALA A 212 -12.45 -1.76 19.19
CA ALA A 212 -13.73 -1.08 19.45
C ALA A 212 -14.94 -1.96 19.09
N LEU A 213 -14.92 -2.64 17.95
CA LEU A 213 -16.00 -3.56 17.54
C LEU A 213 -16.08 -4.79 18.45
N MET A 214 -14.94 -5.34 18.88
CA MET A 214 -14.91 -6.45 19.85
C MET A 214 -15.51 -6.03 21.20
N ALA A 215 -15.18 -4.83 21.69
CA ALA A 215 -15.76 -4.27 22.89
C ALA A 215 -17.28 -4.06 22.74
N ALA A 216 -17.73 -3.46 21.62
CA ALA A 216 -19.15 -3.26 21.35
C ALA A 216 -19.93 -4.58 21.36
N ARG A 217 -19.36 -5.61 20.74
CA ARG A 217 -19.96 -6.97 20.76
C ARG A 217 -19.99 -7.57 22.16
N HIS A 218 -18.93 -7.38 22.96
CA HIS A 218 -18.88 -7.88 24.35
C HIS A 218 -19.97 -7.25 25.23
N PHE A 219 -20.27 -5.96 25.03
CA PHE A 219 -21.32 -5.24 25.75
C PHE A 219 -22.72 -5.41 25.15
N GLY A 220 -22.90 -6.23 24.11
CA GLY A 220 -24.19 -6.49 23.49
C GLY A 220 -24.75 -5.34 22.65
N TRP A 221 -23.86 -4.47 22.13
CA TRP A 221 -24.23 -3.35 21.25
C TRP A 221 -24.23 -3.75 19.75
N LEU A 222 -23.69 -4.93 19.45
CA LEU A 222 -23.62 -5.54 18.11
C LEU A 222 -24.06 -7.00 18.14
#